data_f41198b41c6e1ec834f734f340553256
#
_entry.id   f41198b41c6e1ec834f734f340553256
#
_cell.length_a   1.000
_cell.length_b   1.000
_cell.length_c   1.000
_cell.angle_alpha   90.00
_cell.angle_beta   90.00
_cell.angle_gamma   90.00
#
_symmetry.space_group_name_H-M   'P 1'
#
loop_
_entity.id
_entity.type
_entity.pdbx_description
1 polymer ?
#
loop_
_entity_poly.entity_id
_entity_poly.type
_entity_poly.pdbx_seq_one_letter_code
_entity_poly.pdbx_strand_id
1 'polypeptide(L)'
;MKYDECLQVLSPARLNKYAQASGNEKAKTLRLYQYNIKLSQRFYGVIGMFEIMLRNAINTHYKQYFNDDNWIINQARPNGLLEQEASEIVHIQRTYTNMGVYNNDKMVASFTFGFWTYLFTRRNYRIGGKTLLQIFPNKAHGLKQTDIYKQLTAIREFR
;
A
#
# COMPACT_ATOMS: atom_id res chain seq x y z
N MET A 1 10.22 32.33 -0.31
CA MET A 1 10.05 32.23 -1.76
C MET A 1 8.81 33.03 -2.14
N LYS A 2 8.93 33.95 -3.08
CA LYS A 2 7.81 34.78 -3.56
C LYS A 2 6.95 33.99 -4.55
N TYR A 3 5.71 34.42 -4.78
CA TYR A 3 4.76 33.70 -5.66
C TYR A 3 5.30 33.55 -7.08
N ASP A 4 5.90 34.60 -7.62
CA ASP A 4 6.43 34.61 -9.00
C ASP A 4 7.65 33.68 -9.15
N GLU A 5 8.48 33.54 -8.11
CA GLU A 5 9.58 32.58 -8.04
C GLU A 5 9.02 31.12 -7.99
N CYS A 6 7.93 30.94 -7.25
CA CYS A 6 7.25 29.64 -7.20
C CYS A 6 6.68 29.21 -8.56
N LEU A 7 6.14 30.16 -9.35
CA LEU A 7 5.62 29.86 -10.69
C LEU A 7 6.70 29.42 -11.67
N GLN A 8 7.95 29.86 -11.48
CA GLN A 8 9.07 29.40 -12.32
C GLN A 8 9.49 27.97 -12.03
N VAL A 9 9.33 27.52 -10.77
CA VAL A 9 9.74 26.18 -10.31
C VAL A 9 8.57 25.19 -10.32
N LEU A 10 7.37 25.67 -9.99
CA LEU A 10 6.15 24.88 -9.97
C LEU A 10 5.30 25.26 -11.19
N SER A 11 4.81 24.26 -11.92
CA SER A 11 3.95 24.56 -13.08
C SER A 11 2.70 25.33 -12.66
N PRO A 12 2.19 26.26 -13.51
CA PRO A 12 0.93 26.97 -13.26
C PRO A 12 -0.23 26.01 -13.00
N ALA A 13 -0.30 24.89 -13.72
CA ALA A 13 -1.33 23.84 -13.53
C ALA A 13 -1.34 23.29 -12.09
N ARG A 14 -0.16 23.17 -11.46
CA ARG A 14 -0.05 22.68 -10.07
C ARG A 14 -0.57 23.66 -9.04
N LEU A 15 -0.36 24.98 -9.27
CA LEU A 15 -0.80 26.02 -8.35
C LEU A 15 -2.25 26.47 -8.60
N ASN A 16 -2.79 26.25 -9.79
CA ASN A 16 -4.08 26.79 -10.20
C ASN A 16 -5.23 26.41 -9.25
N LYS A 17 -5.32 25.16 -8.79
CA LYS A 17 -6.35 24.73 -7.85
C LYS A 17 -6.30 25.49 -6.51
N TYR A 18 -5.10 25.84 -6.06
CA TYR A 18 -4.91 26.62 -4.81
C TYR A 18 -5.19 28.11 -5.05
N ALA A 19 -4.87 28.63 -6.24
CA ALA A 19 -5.20 29.99 -6.63
C ALA A 19 -6.72 30.19 -6.67
N GLN A 20 -7.45 29.29 -7.33
CA GLN A 20 -8.91 29.33 -7.36
C GLN A 20 -9.51 29.24 -5.95
N ALA A 21 -9.04 28.32 -5.11
CA ALA A 21 -9.50 28.17 -3.74
C ALA A 21 -9.19 29.37 -2.84
N SER A 22 -8.19 30.18 -3.19
CA SER A 22 -7.80 31.38 -2.43
C SER A 22 -8.34 32.69 -2.99
N GLY A 23 -9.21 32.64 -4.02
CA GLY A 23 -9.68 33.83 -4.73
C GLY A 23 -8.56 34.57 -5.49
N ASN A 24 -7.55 33.84 -5.97
CA ASN A 24 -6.36 34.33 -6.67
C ASN A 24 -5.46 35.25 -5.82
N GLU A 25 -5.60 35.22 -4.51
CA GLU A 25 -4.71 35.94 -3.61
C GLU A 25 -3.36 35.21 -3.49
N LYS A 26 -2.30 35.82 -4.04
CA LYS A 26 -0.96 35.21 -4.16
C LYS A 26 -0.41 34.64 -2.84
N ALA A 27 -0.48 35.40 -1.75
CA ALA A 27 0.04 34.99 -0.45
C ALA A 27 -0.75 33.78 0.12
N LYS A 28 -2.07 33.79 -0.04
CA LYS A 28 -2.96 32.73 0.45
C LYS A 28 -2.83 31.45 -0.39
N THR A 29 -2.63 31.60 -1.70
CA THR A 29 -2.32 30.48 -2.61
C THR A 29 -1.08 29.72 -2.14
N LEU A 30 0.01 30.44 -1.84
CA LEU A 30 1.25 29.82 -1.37
C LEU A 30 1.07 29.13 0.00
N ARG A 31 0.35 29.79 0.93
CA ARG A 31 0.06 29.18 2.25
C ARG A 31 -0.72 27.88 2.09
N LEU A 32 -1.76 27.85 1.26
CA LEU A 32 -2.57 26.66 1.00
C LEU A 32 -1.70 25.55 0.37
N TYR A 33 -0.86 25.89 -0.59
CA TYR A 33 0.06 24.92 -1.20
C TYR A 33 1.04 24.35 -0.18
N GLN A 34 1.69 25.20 0.64
CA GLN A 34 2.61 24.76 1.69
C GLN A 34 1.91 23.91 2.75
N TYR A 35 0.67 24.28 3.11
CA TYR A 35 -0.13 23.50 4.05
C TYR A 35 -0.45 22.10 3.50
N ASN A 36 -0.83 22.02 2.21
CA ASN A 36 -1.06 20.74 1.55
C ASN A 36 0.20 19.86 1.54
N ILE A 37 1.39 20.44 1.27
CA ILE A 37 2.65 19.68 1.35
C ILE A 37 2.88 19.12 2.76
N LYS A 38 2.76 19.96 3.79
CA LYS A 38 2.94 19.54 5.19
C LYS A 38 1.94 18.44 5.59
N LEU A 39 0.70 18.57 5.15
CA LEU A 39 -0.35 17.59 5.40
C LEU A 39 -0.01 16.26 4.70
N SER A 40 0.35 16.30 3.42
CA SER A 40 0.77 15.13 2.65
C SER A 40 1.96 14.41 3.31
N GLN A 41 2.98 15.14 3.74
CA GLN A 41 4.14 14.56 4.44
C GLN A 41 3.73 13.78 5.70
N ARG A 42 2.79 14.32 6.50
CA ARG A 42 2.29 13.63 7.69
C ARG A 42 1.49 12.38 7.32
N PHE A 43 0.64 12.44 6.31
CA PHE A 43 -0.11 11.28 5.83
C PHE A 43 0.79 10.19 5.27
N TYR A 44 1.84 10.55 4.53
CA TYR A 44 2.81 9.57 4.02
C TYR A 44 3.45 8.75 5.14
N GLY A 45 3.82 9.39 6.25
CA GLY A 45 4.37 8.68 7.42
C GLY A 45 3.38 7.69 8.02
N VAL A 46 2.12 8.12 8.22
CA VAL A 46 1.06 7.27 8.78
C VAL A 46 0.73 6.09 7.83
N ILE A 47 0.59 6.38 6.53
CA ILE A 47 0.30 5.33 5.54
C ILE A 47 1.47 4.34 5.42
N GLY A 48 2.72 4.81 5.46
CA GLY A 48 3.89 3.93 5.45
C GLY A 48 3.93 3.01 6.67
N MET A 49 3.64 3.53 7.86
CA MET A 49 3.52 2.71 9.07
C MET A 49 2.39 1.69 8.94
N PHE A 50 1.23 2.12 8.47
CA PHE A 50 0.08 1.23 8.24
C PHE A 50 0.41 0.11 7.25
N GLU A 51 1.11 0.42 6.15
CA GLU A 51 1.56 -0.58 5.17
C GLU A 51 2.47 -1.64 5.82
N ILE A 52 3.43 -1.21 6.64
CA ILE A 52 4.33 -2.13 7.36
C ILE A 52 3.53 -3.03 8.31
N MET A 53 2.61 -2.46 9.07
CA MET A 53 1.76 -3.22 9.99
C MET A 53 0.85 -4.21 9.25
N LEU A 54 0.23 -3.77 8.16
CA LEU A 54 -0.66 -4.61 7.35
C LEU A 54 0.08 -5.81 6.76
N ARG A 55 1.23 -5.57 6.09
CA ARG A 55 2.01 -6.67 5.49
C ARG A 55 2.48 -7.68 6.52
N ASN A 56 2.93 -7.21 7.69
CA ASN A 56 3.39 -8.09 8.77
C ASN A 56 2.23 -8.91 9.35
N ALA A 57 1.07 -8.29 9.56
CA ALA A 57 -0.12 -8.99 10.04
C ALA A 57 -0.60 -10.06 9.04
N ILE A 58 -0.61 -9.75 7.74
CA ILE A 58 -0.95 -10.70 6.67
C ILE A 58 0.06 -11.85 6.63
N ASN A 59 1.37 -11.53 6.68
CA ASN A 59 2.42 -12.53 6.66
C ASN A 59 2.30 -13.50 7.84
N THR A 60 2.13 -12.97 9.05
CA THR A 60 1.92 -13.79 10.27
C THR A 60 0.68 -14.65 10.16
N HIS A 61 -0.44 -14.09 9.67
CA HIS A 61 -1.68 -14.81 9.48
C HIS A 61 -1.52 -16.00 8.53
N TYR A 62 -0.93 -15.78 7.34
CA TYR A 62 -0.79 -16.86 6.36
C TYR A 62 0.31 -17.86 6.70
N LYS A 63 1.38 -17.46 7.40
CA LYS A 63 2.32 -18.42 8.00
C LYS A 63 1.60 -19.41 8.91
N GLN A 64 0.73 -18.93 9.77
CA GLN A 64 -0.05 -19.77 10.69
C GLN A 64 -1.11 -20.59 9.95
N TYR A 65 -1.85 -19.96 9.04
CA TYR A 65 -2.93 -20.62 8.29
C TYR A 65 -2.45 -21.78 7.43
N PHE A 66 -1.33 -21.61 6.73
CA PHE A 66 -0.72 -22.66 5.89
C PHE A 66 0.25 -23.55 6.68
N ASN A 67 0.57 -23.21 7.91
CA ASN A 67 1.65 -23.81 8.72
C ASN A 67 2.96 -23.88 7.93
N ASP A 68 3.34 -22.76 7.31
CA ASP A 68 4.43 -22.70 6.35
C ASP A 68 5.10 -21.32 6.39
N ASP A 69 6.36 -21.27 6.80
CA ASP A 69 7.16 -20.04 6.81
C ASP A 69 7.45 -19.51 5.41
N ASN A 70 7.45 -20.38 4.39
CA ASN A 70 7.69 -20.05 2.99
C ASN A 70 6.41 -19.92 2.17
N TRP A 71 5.27 -19.67 2.82
CA TRP A 71 3.95 -19.66 2.20
C TRP A 71 3.88 -18.81 0.92
N ILE A 72 4.61 -17.68 0.83
CA ILE A 72 4.61 -16.82 -0.35
C ILE A 72 5.11 -17.61 -1.58
N ILE A 73 6.23 -18.30 -1.46
CA ILE A 73 6.80 -19.11 -2.54
C ILE A 73 5.91 -20.32 -2.84
N ASN A 74 5.47 -21.02 -1.80
CA ASN A 74 4.72 -22.25 -1.95
C ASN A 74 3.29 -22.03 -2.42
N GLN A 75 2.72 -20.83 -2.25
CA GLN A 75 1.44 -20.44 -2.82
C GLN A 75 1.55 -19.79 -4.22
N ALA A 76 2.76 -19.55 -4.73
CA ALA A 76 3.04 -19.09 -6.09
C ALA A 76 3.03 -20.26 -7.10
N ARG A 77 1.99 -21.06 -7.08
CA ARG A 77 1.81 -22.27 -7.89
C ARG A 77 0.43 -22.29 -8.57
N PRO A 78 0.20 -23.12 -9.59
CA PRO A 78 -1.12 -23.30 -10.18
C PRO A 78 -2.19 -23.60 -9.11
N ASN A 79 -3.31 -22.90 -9.19
CA ASN A 79 -4.41 -22.90 -8.21
C ASN A 79 -4.04 -22.43 -6.80
N GLY A 80 -2.83 -21.91 -6.59
CA GLY A 80 -2.42 -21.30 -5.32
C GLY A 80 -2.96 -19.88 -5.14
N LEU A 81 -2.81 -19.37 -3.91
CA LEU A 81 -3.25 -18.02 -3.55
C LEU A 81 -2.55 -16.95 -4.39
N LEU A 82 -1.27 -17.15 -4.72
CA LEU A 82 -0.38 -16.20 -5.39
C LEU A 82 0.00 -16.65 -6.81
N GLU A 83 -0.87 -17.43 -7.47
CA GLU A 83 -0.63 -17.92 -8.82
C GLU A 83 -0.36 -16.78 -9.83
N GLN A 84 -1.09 -15.66 -9.72
CA GLN A 84 -0.97 -14.54 -10.65
C GLN A 84 0.31 -13.74 -10.45
N GLU A 85 0.86 -13.76 -9.25
CA GLU A 85 2.10 -13.09 -8.84
C GLU A 85 3.33 -14.01 -8.93
N ALA A 86 3.17 -15.25 -9.39
CA ALA A 86 4.24 -16.26 -9.36
C ALA A 86 5.52 -15.82 -10.09
N SER A 87 5.41 -15.16 -11.24
CA SER A 87 6.57 -14.66 -11.99
C SER A 87 7.36 -13.60 -11.22
N GLU A 88 6.68 -12.65 -10.58
CA GLU A 88 7.30 -11.61 -9.74
C GLU A 88 7.97 -12.23 -8.51
N ILE A 89 7.28 -13.16 -7.84
CA ILE A 89 7.81 -13.87 -6.66
C ILE A 89 9.09 -14.63 -6.99
N VAL A 90 9.09 -15.39 -8.09
CA VAL A 90 10.28 -16.12 -8.55
C VAL A 90 11.43 -15.17 -8.92
N HIS A 91 11.12 -14.04 -9.56
CA HIS A 91 12.13 -13.04 -9.90
C HIS A 91 12.79 -12.45 -8.64
N ILE A 92 11.98 -12.03 -7.65
CA ILE A 92 12.48 -11.49 -6.37
C ILE A 92 13.32 -12.55 -5.64
N GLN A 93 12.83 -13.79 -5.56
CA GLN A 93 13.54 -14.88 -4.91
C GLN A 93 14.93 -15.10 -5.54
N ARG A 94 14.99 -15.21 -6.87
CA ARG A 94 16.24 -15.38 -7.60
C ARG A 94 17.21 -14.22 -7.40
N THR A 95 16.71 -12.99 -7.43
CA THR A 95 17.52 -11.79 -7.21
C THR A 95 18.23 -11.84 -5.85
N TYR A 96 17.50 -12.09 -4.77
CA TYR A 96 18.11 -12.17 -3.44
C TYR A 96 18.99 -13.41 -3.23
N THR A 97 18.63 -14.53 -3.84
CA THR A 97 19.46 -15.76 -3.81
C THR A 97 20.80 -15.52 -4.50
N ASN A 98 20.80 -14.91 -5.69
CA ASN A 98 22.02 -14.59 -6.43
C ASN A 98 22.91 -13.58 -5.68
N MET A 99 22.33 -12.69 -4.91
CA MET A 99 23.06 -11.75 -4.05
C MET A 99 23.54 -12.38 -2.73
N GLY A 100 23.22 -13.65 -2.45
CA GLY A 100 23.58 -14.35 -1.21
C GLY A 100 22.91 -13.80 0.05
N VAL A 101 21.80 -13.05 -0.09
CA VAL A 101 21.13 -12.34 1.03
C VAL A 101 19.64 -12.68 1.18
N TYR A 102 19.21 -13.78 0.55
CA TYR A 102 17.82 -14.20 0.64
C TYR A 102 17.40 -14.53 2.07
N ASN A 103 16.27 -13.96 2.48
CA ASN A 103 15.47 -14.41 3.61
C ASN A 103 13.99 -14.00 3.41
N ASN A 104 13.08 -14.63 4.18
CA ASN A 104 11.66 -14.37 4.07
C ASN A 104 11.26 -12.93 4.41
N ASP A 105 11.95 -12.29 5.34
CA ASP A 105 11.61 -10.90 5.72
C ASP A 105 11.94 -9.92 4.59
N LYS A 106 13.04 -10.16 3.87
CA LYS A 106 13.36 -9.40 2.64
C LYS A 106 12.35 -9.64 1.54
N MET A 107 11.91 -10.89 1.34
CA MET A 107 10.84 -11.22 0.42
C MET A 107 9.57 -10.44 0.76
N VAL A 108 9.11 -10.49 2.01
CA VAL A 108 7.95 -9.75 2.50
C VAL A 108 8.10 -8.24 2.30
N ALA A 109 9.30 -7.70 2.57
CA ALA A 109 9.59 -6.28 2.41
C ALA A 109 9.65 -5.79 0.96
N SER A 110 9.83 -6.69 -0.01
CA SER A 110 9.96 -6.35 -1.43
C SER A 110 8.64 -6.05 -2.10
N PHE A 111 7.53 -6.54 -1.55
CA PHE A 111 6.22 -6.33 -2.16
C PHE A 111 5.64 -4.97 -1.81
N THR A 112 4.97 -4.40 -2.80
CA THR A 112 4.29 -3.11 -2.68
C THR A 112 3.01 -3.21 -1.85
N PHE A 113 2.50 -2.06 -1.41
CA PHE A 113 1.19 -1.99 -0.76
C PHE A 113 0.06 -2.59 -1.63
N GLY A 114 0.17 -2.44 -2.96
CA GLY A 114 -0.76 -3.04 -3.93
C GLY A 114 -0.84 -4.56 -3.82
N PHE A 115 0.31 -5.24 -3.73
CA PHE A 115 0.37 -6.69 -3.53
C PHE A 115 -0.42 -7.14 -2.29
N TRP A 116 -0.21 -6.47 -1.16
CA TRP A 116 -0.88 -6.82 0.10
C TRP A 116 -2.39 -6.53 0.07
N THR A 117 -2.81 -5.44 -0.57
CA THR A 117 -4.23 -5.12 -0.72
C THR A 117 -4.94 -6.08 -1.67
N TYR A 118 -4.24 -6.62 -2.66
CA TYR A 118 -4.78 -7.57 -3.63
C TYR A 118 -5.23 -8.89 -2.98
N LEU A 119 -4.64 -9.29 -1.86
CA LEU A 119 -5.07 -10.47 -1.10
C LEU A 119 -6.50 -10.36 -0.55
N PHE A 120 -7.04 -9.14 -0.47
CA PHE A 120 -8.43 -8.89 -0.09
C PHE A 120 -9.41 -8.89 -1.26
N THR A 121 -8.98 -9.16 -2.50
CA THR A 121 -9.92 -9.37 -3.61
C THR A 121 -10.80 -10.58 -3.35
N ARG A 122 -11.99 -10.60 -3.95
CA ARG A 122 -12.95 -11.72 -3.77
C ARG A 122 -12.35 -13.08 -4.09
N ARG A 123 -11.53 -13.17 -5.16
CA ARG A 123 -10.84 -14.39 -5.56
C ARG A 123 -9.86 -14.84 -4.49
N ASN A 124 -8.91 -13.97 -4.15
CA ASN A 124 -7.81 -14.32 -3.25
C ASN A 124 -8.30 -14.59 -1.82
N TYR A 125 -9.23 -13.78 -1.32
CA TYR A 125 -9.85 -14.01 -0.02
C TYR A 125 -10.54 -15.39 0.06
N ARG A 126 -11.20 -15.83 -1.03
CA ARG A 126 -11.82 -17.16 -1.09
C ARG A 126 -10.78 -18.28 -1.11
N ILE A 127 -9.73 -18.17 -1.94
CA ILE A 127 -8.65 -19.17 -2.04
C ILE A 127 -7.85 -19.22 -0.73
N GLY A 128 -7.60 -18.08 -0.09
CA GLY A 128 -6.93 -17.97 1.21
C GLY A 128 -7.79 -18.36 2.42
N GLY A 129 -8.87 -19.14 2.23
CA GLY A 129 -9.65 -19.76 3.31
C GLY A 129 -10.67 -18.83 3.99
N LYS A 130 -10.90 -17.60 3.49
CA LYS A 130 -11.84 -16.61 4.04
C LYS A 130 -11.51 -16.14 5.47
N THR A 131 -10.29 -16.34 5.92
CA THR A 131 -9.87 -16.04 7.30
C THR A 131 -9.12 -14.74 7.47
N LEU A 132 -8.66 -14.11 6.37
CA LEU A 132 -7.78 -12.94 6.40
C LEU A 132 -8.35 -11.75 7.19
N LEU A 133 -9.69 -11.61 7.31
CA LEU A 133 -10.30 -10.54 8.13
C LEU A 133 -10.00 -10.66 9.63
N GLN A 134 -9.48 -11.78 10.09
CA GLN A 134 -9.08 -11.98 11.49
C GLN A 134 -7.91 -11.09 11.90
N ILE A 135 -7.11 -10.60 10.95
CA ILE A 135 -6.04 -9.63 11.24
C ILE A 135 -6.56 -8.27 11.74
N PHE A 136 -7.86 -8.01 11.64
CA PHE A 136 -8.52 -6.81 12.15
C PHE A 136 -9.41 -7.16 13.35
N PRO A 137 -8.84 -7.34 14.55
CA PRO A 137 -9.60 -7.80 15.73
C PRO A 137 -10.70 -6.81 16.14
N ASN A 138 -10.48 -5.52 15.91
CA ASN A 138 -11.41 -4.45 16.30
C ASN A 138 -12.34 -4.00 15.15
N LYS A 139 -12.44 -4.78 14.07
CA LYS A 139 -13.37 -4.43 12.99
C LYS A 139 -14.82 -4.41 13.48
N ALA A 140 -15.62 -3.50 12.93
CA ALA A 140 -17.04 -3.46 13.22
C ALA A 140 -17.73 -4.79 12.89
N HIS A 141 -18.72 -5.16 13.69
CA HIS A 141 -19.52 -6.36 13.44
C HIS A 141 -20.21 -6.24 12.07
N GLY A 142 -20.17 -7.31 11.27
CA GLY A 142 -20.75 -7.34 9.93
C GLY A 142 -19.92 -6.74 8.82
N LEU A 143 -18.75 -6.16 9.10
CA LEU A 143 -17.84 -5.64 8.09
C LEU A 143 -17.35 -6.79 7.18
N LYS A 144 -17.58 -6.62 5.87
CA LYS A 144 -17.28 -7.65 4.86
C LYS A 144 -15.90 -7.42 4.23
N GLN A 145 -15.36 -8.47 3.63
CA GLN A 145 -14.13 -8.42 2.85
C GLN A 145 -14.16 -7.32 1.77
N THR A 146 -15.28 -7.13 1.09
CA THR A 146 -15.46 -6.09 0.08
C THR A 146 -15.28 -4.67 0.63
N ASP A 147 -15.70 -4.45 1.88
CA ASP A 147 -15.61 -3.14 2.52
C ASP A 147 -14.16 -2.83 2.89
N ILE A 148 -13.45 -3.82 3.44
CA ILE A 148 -12.00 -3.73 3.71
C ILE A 148 -11.22 -3.50 2.41
N TYR A 149 -11.52 -4.26 1.36
CA TYR A 149 -10.84 -4.09 0.07
C TYR A 149 -11.02 -2.69 -0.50
N LYS A 150 -12.25 -2.12 -0.44
CA LYS A 150 -12.53 -0.75 -0.88
C LYS A 150 -11.73 0.28 -0.06
N GLN A 151 -11.69 0.14 1.26
CA GLN A 151 -10.94 1.05 2.14
C GLN A 151 -9.43 0.98 1.85
N LEU A 152 -8.86 -0.21 1.72
CA LEU A 152 -7.45 -0.40 1.40
C LEU A 152 -7.10 0.17 0.01
N THR A 153 -8.00 0.00 -0.97
CA THR A 153 -7.84 0.57 -2.31
C THR A 153 -7.85 2.10 -2.25
N ALA A 154 -8.78 2.71 -1.50
CA ALA A 154 -8.81 4.16 -1.33
C ALA A 154 -7.53 4.72 -0.66
N ILE A 155 -6.99 4.02 0.35
CA ILE A 155 -5.71 4.39 0.98
C ILE A 155 -4.56 4.30 -0.03
N ARG A 156 -4.54 3.26 -0.86
CA ARG A 156 -3.53 3.07 -1.92
C ARG A 156 -3.59 4.17 -2.97
N GLU A 157 -4.79 4.55 -3.41
CA GLU A 157 -5.00 5.60 -4.41
C GLU A 157 -4.69 7.00 -3.89
N PHE A 158 -4.85 7.21 -2.58
CA PHE A 158 -4.47 8.46 -1.92
C PHE A 158 -2.94 8.64 -1.87
N ARG A 159 -2.16 7.57 -1.80
CA ARG A 159 -0.71 7.58 -1.73
C ARG A 159 -0.07 7.99 -3.06
#